data_b930778fd4f7e3707b90167606fef4bd
#
_entry.id   b930778fd4f7e3707b90167606fef4bd
#
_cell.length_a   1.000
_cell.length_b   1.000
_cell.length_c   1.000
_cell.angle_alpha   90.00
_cell.angle_beta   90.00
_cell.angle_gamma   90.00
#
_symmetry.space_group_name_H-M   'P 1'
#
loop_
_entity.id
_entity.type
_entity.pdbx_description
1 polymer ?
#
loop_
_entity_poly.entity_id
_entity_poly.type
_entity_poly.pdbx_seq_one_letter_code
_entity_poly.pdbx_strand_id
1 'polypeptide(L)'
;MTYELINKIKEKMQDYLGEEQMRQLHKVLCDCLSSSEEKSENKAVDLIQLFLAAKRVEGCSSKTVRYYESTIRNAVEKIGKEIVTITTDDLRMFLDGYQEENNISKVTVDNIRRILSSFFAWLEDEDYIVKMKLWKL
;
A
#
# COMPACT_ATOMS: atom_id res chain seq x y z
N MET A 1 13.68 -14.39 -0.45
CA MET A 1 12.25 -14.08 -0.59
C MET A 1 11.77 -14.05 -2.03
N THR A 2 12.52 -13.41 -2.92
CA THR A 2 12.14 -13.31 -4.33
C THR A 2 12.09 -14.69 -5.02
N TYR A 3 13.02 -15.57 -4.69
CA TYR A 3 13.06 -16.92 -5.26
C TYR A 3 11.91 -17.82 -4.82
N GLU A 4 11.46 -17.69 -3.58
CA GLU A 4 10.32 -18.44 -3.06
C GLU A 4 9.03 -18.06 -3.79
N LEU A 5 8.84 -16.76 -4.03
CA LEU A 5 7.69 -16.26 -4.78
C LEU A 5 7.71 -16.75 -6.23
N ILE A 6 8.85 -16.68 -6.89
CA ILE A 6 9.03 -17.15 -8.26
C ILE A 6 8.70 -18.66 -8.35
N ASN A 7 9.24 -19.47 -7.44
CA ASN A 7 8.99 -20.91 -7.40
C ASN A 7 7.52 -21.21 -7.16
N LYS A 8 6.87 -20.46 -6.28
CA LYS A 8 5.46 -20.63 -5.97
C LYS A 8 4.56 -20.32 -7.18
N ILE A 9 4.86 -19.27 -7.92
CA ILE A 9 4.16 -18.92 -9.15
C ILE A 9 4.39 -20.00 -10.22
N LYS A 10 5.62 -20.50 -10.37
CA LYS A 10 5.95 -21.57 -11.30
C LYS A 10 5.18 -22.85 -11.00
N GLU A 11 5.12 -23.27 -9.74
CA GLU A 11 4.34 -24.45 -9.34
C GLU A 11 2.86 -24.32 -9.71
N LYS A 12 2.29 -23.18 -9.47
CA LYS A 12 0.88 -22.93 -9.79
C LYS A 12 0.59 -22.87 -11.29
N MET A 13 1.55 -22.40 -12.08
CA MET A 13 1.39 -22.27 -13.52
C MET A 13 1.86 -23.50 -14.32
N GLN A 14 2.53 -24.43 -13.65
CA GLN A 14 3.10 -25.63 -14.28
C GLN A 14 2.05 -26.49 -15.01
N ASP A 15 0.83 -26.56 -14.51
CA ASP A 15 -0.27 -27.31 -15.10
C ASP A 15 -0.89 -26.64 -16.33
N TYR A 16 -0.64 -25.34 -16.52
CA TYR A 16 -1.25 -24.53 -17.57
C TYR A 16 -0.27 -24.20 -18.71
N LEU A 17 1.04 -24.26 -18.47
CA LEU A 17 2.05 -23.84 -19.42
C LEU A 17 3.02 -24.98 -19.79
N GLY A 18 3.43 -25.02 -21.09
CA GLY A 18 4.48 -25.91 -21.55
C GLY A 18 5.87 -25.45 -21.10
N GLU A 19 6.89 -26.31 -21.32
CA GLU A 19 8.27 -26.03 -20.88
C GLU A 19 8.83 -24.71 -21.41
N GLU A 20 8.59 -24.42 -22.67
CA GLU A 20 9.07 -23.18 -23.31
C GLU A 20 8.39 -21.95 -22.74
N GLN A 21 7.09 -22.04 -22.50
CA GLN A 21 6.31 -21.00 -21.86
C GLN A 21 6.73 -20.77 -20.41
N MET A 22 7.09 -21.84 -19.69
CA MET A 22 7.61 -21.75 -18.33
C MET A 22 8.97 -21.06 -18.28
N ARG A 23 9.83 -21.27 -19.26
CA ARG A 23 11.11 -20.57 -19.37
C ARG A 23 10.92 -19.08 -19.59
N GLN A 24 9.99 -18.70 -20.46
CA GLN A 24 9.64 -17.31 -20.70
C GLN A 24 9.06 -16.66 -19.45
N LEU A 25 8.17 -17.35 -18.75
CA LEU A 25 7.60 -16.88 -17.50
C LEU A 25 8.69 -16.66 -16.44
N HIS A 26 9.62 -17.58 -16.30
CA HIS A 26 10.75 -17.45 -15.38
C HIS A 26 11.58 -16.22 -15.69
N LYS A 27 11.93 -16.02 -16.96
CA LYS A 27 12.71 -14.86 -17.41
C LYS A 27 12.00 -13.54 -17.10
N VAL A 28 10.72 -13.46 -17.41
CA VAL A 28 9.89 -12.25 -17.16
C VAL A 28 9.78 -11.99 -15.66
N LEU A 29 9.56 -13.02 -14.84
CA LEU A 29 9.49 -12.88 -13.40
C LEU A 29 10.82 -12.41 -12.79
N CYS A 30 11.94 -12.96 -13.25
CA CYS A 30 13.26 -12.53 -12.81
C CYS A 30 13.53 -11.07 -13.18
N ASP A 31 13.21 -10.67 -14.40
CA ASP A 31 13.40 -9.29 -14.87
C ASP A 31 12.50 -8.31 -14.12
N CYS A 32 11.24 -8.67 -13.91
CA CYS A 32 10.28 -7.80 -13.22
C CYS A 32 10.59 -7.67 -11.73
N LEU A 33 10.96 -8.76 -11.07
CA LEU A 33 11.21 -8.78 -9.63
C LEU A 33 12.58 -8.23 -9.26
N SER A 34 13.61 -8.46 -10.09
CA SER A 34 14.92 -7.87 -9.86
C SER A 34 14.93 -6.35 -10.08
N SER A 35 14.14 -5.84 -11.01
CA SER A 35 13.98 -4.40 -11.20
C SER A 35 13.10 -3.76 -10.12
N SER A 36 12.25 -4.51 -9.44
CA SER A 36 11.39 -4.00 -8.37
C SER A 36 12.09 -3.93 -7.01
N GLU A 37 13.11 -4.73 -6.75
CA GLU A 37 13.84 -4.70 -5.47
C GLU A 37 14.61 -3.39 -5.27
N GLU A 38 15.21 -2.83 -6.30
CA GLU A 38 15.91 -1.54 -6.23
C GLU A 38 14.95 -0.34 -6.12
N LYS A 39 13.71 -0.52 -6.59
CA LYS A 39 12.70 0.54 -6.59
C LYS A 39 11.76 0.51 -5.39
N SER A 40 11.74 -0.58 -4.61
CA SER A 40 10.73 -0.75 -3.55
C SER A 40 10.92 0.17 -2.34
N GLU A 41 12.13 0.45 -1.92
CA GLU A 41 12.40 1.38 -0.81
C GLU A 41 12.08 2.83 -1.18
N ASN A 42 12.38 3.23 -2.39
CA ASN A 42 12.06 4.56 -2.89
C ASN A 42 10.57 4.73 -3.21
N LYS A 43 9.90 3.65 -3.64
CA LYS A 43 8.48 3.70 -3.97
C LYS A 43 7.57 4.00 -2.77
N ALA A 44 7.88 3.51 -1.58
CA ALA A 44 7.05 3.73 -0.40
C ALA A 44 7.01 5.21 0.00
N VAL A 45 8.15 5.90 -0.06
CA VAL A 45 8.24 7.34 0.19
C VAL A 45 7.57 8.13 -0.93
N ASP A 46 7.77 7.71 -2.18
CA ASP A 46 7.23 8.37 -3.36
C ASP A 46 5.70 8.32 -3.41
N LEU A 47 5.07 7.22 -3.00
CA LEU A 47 3.61 7.09 -3.01
C LEU A 47 2.92 8.11 -2.11
N ILE A 48 3.45 8.33 -0.91
CA ILE A 48 2.93 9.35 -0.01
C ILE A 48 3.10 10.74 -0.62
N GLN A 49 4.27 11.04 -1.15
CA GLN A 49 4.54 12.33 -1.80
C GLN A 49 3.66 12.56 -3.01
N LEU A 50 3.44 11.54 -3.82
CA LEU A 50 2.55 11.63 -4.99
C LEU A 50 1.11 11.92 -4.57
N PHE A 51 0.62 11.27 -3.53
CA PHE A 51 -0.71 11.54 -2.98
C PHE A 51 -0.83 12.98 -2.48
N LEU A 52 0.18 13.45 -1.74
CA LEU A 52 0.21 14.81 -1.22
C LEU A 52 0.27 15.85 -2.34
N ALA A 53 1.02 15.57 -3.41
CA ALA A 53 1.07 16.42 -4.59
C ALA A 53 -0.31 16.51 -5.26
N ALA A 54 -1.02 15.38 -5.37
CA ALA A 54 -2.39 15.35 -5.90
C ALA A 54 -3.33 16.22 -5.05
N LYS A 55 -3.20 16.17 -3.72
CA LYS A 55 -4.00 17.00 -2.80
C LYS A 55 -3.70 18.48 -2.95
N ARG A 56 -2.45 18.85 -3.18
CA ARG A 56 -2.07 20.25 -3.46
C ARG A 56 -2.70 20.76 -4.76
N VAL A 57 -2.70 19.93 -5.80
CA VAL A 57 -3.33 20.26 -7.09
C VAL A 57 -4.85 20.43 -6.93
N GLU A 58 -5.49 19.64 -6.07
CA GLU A 58 -6.90 19.78 -5.76
C GLU A 58 -7.24 21.07 -4.99
N GLY A 59 -6.25 21.77 -4.48
CA GLY A 59 -6.43 23.03 -3.77
C GLY A 59 -6.41 22.92 -2.26
N CYS A 60 -5.96 21.83 -1.70
CA CYS A 60 -5.82 21.69 -0.25
C CYS A 60 -4.77 22.63 0.30
N SER A 61 -5.04 23.22 1.48
CA SER A 61 -4.10 24.10 2.15
C SER A 61 -2.84 23.36 2.62
N SER A 62 -1.75 24.09 2.80
CA SER A 62 -0.49 23.52 3.32
C SER A 62 -0.69 22.85 4.68
N LYS A 63 -1.52 23.42 5.53
CA LYS A 63 -1.86 22.88 6.85
C LYS A 63 -2.57 21.52 6.72
N THR A 64 -3.53 21.40 5.82
CA THR A 64 -4.26 20.17 5.55
C THR A 64 -3.33 19.09 5.00
N VAL A 65 -2.45 19.44 4.06
CA VAL A 65 -1.48 18.53 3.47
C VAL A 65 -0.51 17.98 4.54
N ARG A 66 -0.03 18.83 5.44
CA ARG A 66 0.84 18.42 6.57
C ARG A 66 0.12 17.46 7.52
N TYR A 67 -1.14 17.72 7.77
CA TYR A 67 -1.97 16.86 8.62
C TYR A 67 -2.15 15.47 7.98
N TYR A 68 -2.42 15.42 6.69
CA TYR A 68 -2.50 14.17 5.93
C TYR A 68 -1.18 13.42 5.99
N GLU A 69 -0.08 14.11 5.74
CA GLU A 69 1.26 13.50 5.76
C GLU A 69 1.58 12.87 7.11
N SER A 70 1.42 13.61 8.20
CA SER A 70 1.74 13.10 9.54
C SER A 70 0.84 11.92 9.92
N THR A 71 -0.43 11.98 9.57
CA THR A 71 -1.40 10.91 9.86
C THR A 71 -1.03 9.63 9.09
N ILE A 72 -0.76 9.73 7.80
CA ILE A 72 -0.43 8.58 6.96
C ILE A 72 0.91 7.97 7.39
N ARG A 73 1.93 8.79 7.61
CA ARG A 73 3.26 8.30 8.04
C ARG A 73 3.21 7.62 9.40
N ASN A 74 2.47 8.17 10.34
CA ASN A 74 2.28 7.57 11.65
C ASN A 74 1.60 6.20 11.57
N ALA A 75 0.56 6.08 10.76
CA ALA A 75 -0.15 4.82 10.56
C ALA A 75 0.75 3.77 9.90
N VAL A 76 1.44 4.13 8.82
CA VAL A 76 2.34 3.22 8.10
C VAL A 76 3.48 2.74 8.99
N GLU A 77 4.07 3.64 9.77
CA GLU A 77 5.15 3.32 10.70
C GLU A 77 4.70 2.36 11.80
N LYS A 78 3.54 2.60 12.40
CA LYS A 78 3.00 1.74 13.46
C LYS A 78 2.55 0.38 12.96
N ILE A 79 2.00 0.30 11.76
CA ILE A 79 1.62 -0.98 11.14
C ILE A 79 2.88 -1.79 10.79
N GLY A 80 3.96 -1.11 10.39
CA GLY A 80 5.26 -1.73 10.14
C GLY A 80 5.31 -2.61 8.89
N LYS A 81 4.39 -2.39 7.95
CA LYS A 81 4.34 -3.12 6.67
C LYS A 81 4.57 -2.16 5.50
N GLU A 82 4.97 -2.71 4.36
CA GLU A 82 4.99 -1.93 3.12
C GLU A 82 3.57 -1.49 2.76
N ILE A 83 3.45 -0.27 2.23
CA ILE A 83 2.15 0.35 1.91
C ILE A 83 1.30 -0.57 1.03
N VAL A 84 1.91 -1.20 0.02
CA VAL A 84 1.22 -2.06 -0.93
C VAL A 84 0.72 -3.38 -0.32
N THR A 85 1.20 -3.75 0.86
CA THR A 85 0.82 -4.97 1.57
C THR A 85 -0.16 -4.73 2.71
N ILE A 86 -0.46 -3.48 3.03
CA ILE A 86 -1.40 -3.13 4.11
C ILE A 86 -2.82 -3.49 3.68
N THR A 87 -3.53 -4.21 4.54
CA THR A 87 -4.91 -4.61 4.30
C THR A 87 -5.89 -3.75 5.11
N THR A 88 -7.18 -3.86 4.79
CA THR A 88 -8.24 -3.18 5.55
C THR A 88 -8.23 -3.62 7.02
N ASP A 89 -7.98 -4.89 7.28
CA ASP A 89 -7.91 -5.41 8.66
C ASP A 89 -6.74 -4.80 9.44
N ASP A 90 -5.59 -4.62 8.79
CA ASP A 90 -4.44 -3.94 9.41
C ASP A 90 -4.80 -2.51 9.83
N LEU A 91 -5.53 -1.79 8.98
CA LEU A 91 -5.99 -0.43 9.27
C LEU A 91 -7.00 -0.40 10.41
N ARG A 92 -7.94 -1.35 10.44
CA ARG A 92 -8.91 -1.46 11.54
C ARG A 92 -8.24 -1.74 12.87
N MET A 93 -7.29 -2.65 12.90
CA MET A 93 -6.51 -2.96 14.11
C MET A 93 -5.69 -1.77 14.58
N PHE A 94 -5.09 -1.04 13.64
CA PHE A 94 -4.36 0.20 13.94
C PHE A 94 -5.28 1.23 14.60
N LEU A 95 -6.45 1.47 14.01
CA LEU A 95 -7.41 2.47 14.53
C LEU A 95 -7.93 2.09 15.92
N ASP A 96 -8.24 0.83 16.12
CA ASP A 96 -8.73 0.31 17.40
C ASP A 96 -7.67 0.47 18.49
N GLY A 97 -6.45 0.03 18.23
CA GLY A 97 -5.33 0.18 19.16
C GLY A 97 -4.96 1.63 19.42
N TYR A 98 -5.00 2.47 18.40
CA TYR A 98 -4.69 3.90 18.53
C TYR A 98 -5.70 4.62 19.42
N GLN A 99 -6.98 4.28 19.31
CA GLN A 99 -8.02 4.83 20.16
C GLN A 99 -7.82 4.45 21.62
N GLU A 100 -7.50 3.20 21.91
CA GLU A 100 -7.25 2.72 23.27
C GLU A 100 -6.00 3.31 23.91
N GLU A 101 -4.86 3.29 23.18
CA GLU A 101 -3.57 3.74 23.69
C GLU A 101 -3.53 5.24 23.96
N ASN A 102 -4.14 6.05 23.11
CA ASN A 102 -4.04 7.50 23.17
C ASN A 102 -5.27 8.16 23.78
N ASN A 103 -6.27 7.38 24.13
CA ASN A 103 -7.51 7.86 24.73
C ASN A 103 -8.12 9.07 23.98
N ILE A 104 -8.13 8.97 22.65
CA ILE A 104 -8.62 10.03 21.76
C ILE A 104 -10.11 9.91 21.54
N SER A 105 -10.74 11.04 21.14
CA SER A 105 -12.15 11.07 20.85
C SER A 105 -12.49 10.30 19.58
N LYS A 106 -13.75 9.86 19.49
CA LYS A 106 -14.29 9.21 18.31
C LYS A 106 -14.17 10.08 17.06
N VAL A 107 -14.32 11.40 17.21
CA VAL A 107 -14.20 12.36 16.11
C VAL A 107 -12.78 12.35 15.54
N THR A 108 -11.76 12.28 16.39
CA THR A 108 -10.38 12.23 15.94
C THR A 108 -10.10 10.92 15.20
N VAL A 109 -10.59 9.79 15.72
CA VAL A 109 -10.47 8.48 15.03
C VAL A 109 -11.15 8.51 13.67
N ASP A 110 -12.33 9.10 13.57
CA ASP A 110 -13.04 9.23 12.30
C ASP A 110 -12.27 10.07 11.29
N ASN A 111 -11.63 11.15 11.74
CA ASN A 111 -10.79 11.97 10.86
C ASN A 111 -9.58 11.18 10.33
N ILE A 112 -8.91 10.44 11.19
CA ILE A 112 -7.79 9.57 10.79
C ILE A 112 -8.28 8.51 9.80
N ARG A 113 -9.40 7.88 10.08
CA ARG A 113 -10.02 6.88 9.22
C ARG A 113 -10.30 7.43 7.82
N ARG A 114 -10.86 8.64 7.73
CA ARG A 114 -11.16 9.29 6.46
C ARG A 114 -9.90 9.57 5.64
N ILE A 115 -8.84 10.02 6.31
CA ILE A 115 -7.56 10.31 5.65
C ILE A 115 -6.96 9.01 5.10
N LEU A 116 -6.91 7.95 5.90
CA LEU A 116 -6.39 6.65 5.48
C LEU A 116 -7.21 6.04 4.34
N SER A 117 -8.55 6.12 4.45
CA SER A 117 -9.46 5.64 3.40
C SER A 117 -9.22 6.39 2.09
N SER A 118 -9.04 7.69 2.14
CA SER A 118 -8.76 8.53 0.97
C SER A 118 -7.44 8.16 0.31
N PHE A 119 -6.39 7.93 1.10
CA PHE A 119 -5.08 7.54 0.59
C PHE A 119 -5.13 6.18 -0.11
N PHE A 120 -5.70 5.18 0.54
CA PHE A 120 -5.75 3.83 -0.03
C PHE A 120 -6.71 3.73 -1.22
N ALA A 121 -7.81 4.48 -1.22
CA ALA A 121 -8.68 4.59 -2.40
C ALA A 121 -7.92 5.21 -3.59
N TRP A 122 -7.11 6.24 -3.33
CA TRP A 122 -6.26 6.84 -4.35
C TRP A 122 -5.24 5.84 -4.89
N LEU A 123 -4.62 5.02 -4.02
CA LEU A 123 -3.69 3.98 -4.45
C LEU A 123 -4.36 2.95 -5.36
N GLU A 124 -5.61 2.58 -5.06
CA GLU A 124 -6.39 1.68 -5.93
C GLU A 124 -6.68 2.33 -7.28
N ASP A 125 -7.12 3.58 -7.30
CA ASP A 125 -7.47 4.31 -8.52
C ASP A 125 -6.27 4.50 -9.42
N GLU A 126 -5.09 4.67 -8.86
CA GLU A 126 -3.83 4.82 -9.60
C GLU A 126 -3.14 3.46 -9.88
N ASP A 127 -3.79 2.35 -9.59
CA ASP A 127 -3.31 0.98 -9.82
C ASP A 127 -1.99 0.63 -9.10
N TYR A 128 -1.69 1.29 -7.98
CA TYR A 128 -0.53 0.94 -7.16
C TYR A 128 -0.77 -0.27 -6.28
N ILE A 129 -2.04 -0.55 -5.97
CA ILE A 129 -2.45 -1.74 -5.22
C ILE A 129 -3.58 -2.46 -5.95
N VAL A 130 -3.75 -3.76 -5.67
CA VAL A 130 -4.83 -4.56 -6.24
C VAL A 130 -6.16 -4.03 -5.68
N LYS A 131 -7.15 -3.85 -6.57
CA LYS A 131 -8.49 -3.42 -6.17
C LYS A 131 -9.09 -4.41 -5.19
N MET A 132 -9.04 -4.07 -3.94
CA MET A 132 -9.86 -4.69 -2.92
C MET A 132 -11.14 -3.88 -2.86
N LYS A 133 -12.27 -4.50 -3.15
CA LYS A 133 -13.59 -3.85 -3.23
C LYS A 133 -14.02 -3.12 -1.95
N LEU A 134 -13.15 -2.88 -0.98
CA LEU A 134 -13.57 -2.56 0.37
C LEU A 134 -12.59 -1.69 1.15
N TRP A 135 -12.33 -0.48 0.67
CA TRP A 135 -11.82 0.53 1.59
C TRP A 135 -12.99 1.21 2.32
N LYS A 136 -13.92 0.39 2.78
CA LYS A 136 -14.96 0.82 3.72
C LYS A 136 -14.44 0.55 5.14
N LEU A 137 -13.70 1.48 5.63
CA LEU A 137 -13.29 1.45 7.03
C LEU A 137 -14.46 1.80 7.96
#